data_1a8830f18f188979370dc3d57bd99360
#
_entry.id   1a8830f18f188979370dc3d57bd99360
#
_cell.length_a   1.000
_cell.length_b   1.000
_cell.length_c   1.000
_cell.angle_alpha   90.00
_cell.angle_beta   90.00
_cell.angle_gamma   90.00
#
_symmetry.space_group_name_H-M   'P 1'
#
loop_
_entity.id
_entity.type
_entity.pdbx_description
1 polymer ?
#
loop_
_entity_poly.entity_id
_entity_poly.type
_entity_poly.pdbx_seq_one_letter_code
_entity_poly.pdbx_strand_id
1 'polypeptide(L)'
;MIPKRQRGTAIIEYPQGILLVSMRGTDYLLPGGGVEVGETGLTATAREIREEIGLSVHLLVFLFESATLANQHMVYWARAVGTPKPCAEIETLAYYREGVKLRISSGTRTILNRFAAYRRDHPAIFSALEAHDALMRKQYLTSPPSLSSD
;
A
#
# COMPACT_ATOMS: atom_id res chain seq x y z
N MET A 1 -24.79 3.85 -17.49
CA MET A 1 -23.83 4.18 -16.41
C MET A 1 -22.83 3.04 -16.29
N ILE A 2 -21.55 3.32 -16.56
CA ILE A 2 -20.49 2.32 -16.43
C ILE A 2 -20.11 2.23 -14.95
N PRO A 3 -20.20 1.05 -14.31
CA PRO A 3 -19.78 0.92 -12.92
C PRO A 3 -18.28 1.18 -12.79
N LYS A 4 -17.87 1.83 -11.70
CA LYS A 4 -16.47 2.07 -11.39
C LYS A 4 -15.77 0.75 -11.08
N ARG A 5 -14.54 0.62 -11.57
CA ARG A 5 -13.69 -0.53 -11.25
C ARG A 5 -13.29 -0.49 -9.78
N GLN A 6 -13.50 -1.58 -9.08
CA GLN A 6 -13.06 -1.71 -7.68
C GLN A 6 -11.56 -1.99 -7.64
N ARG A 7 -10.83 -1.23 -6.81
CA ARG A 7 -9.39 -1.39 -6.64
C ARG A 7 -9.02 -1.44 -5.17
N GLY A 8 -8.06 -2.29 -4.84
CA GLY A 8 -7.37 -2.25 -3.55
C GLY A 8 -6.10 -1.42 -3.70
N THR A 9 -5.88 -0.45 -2.81
CA THR A 9 -4.77 0.51 -2.91
C THR A 9 -4.07 0.60 -1.55
N ALA A 10 -2.73 0.59 -1.56
CA ALA A 10 -1.95 0.53 -0.34
C ALA A 10 -1.13 1.80 -0.11
N ILE A 11 -1.12 2.24 1.14
CA ILE A 11 -0.17 3.23 1.64
C ILE A 11 0.86 2.50 2.49
N ILE A 12 2.09 2.46 1.99
CA ILE A 12 3.21 1.80 2.67
C ILE A 12 4.24 2.87 2.99
N GLU A 13 4.41 3.15 4.27
CA GLU A 13 5.33 4.19 4.74
C GLU A 13 6.71 3.60 5.03
N TYR A 14 7.73 4.29 4.55
CA TYR A 14 9.15 4.03 4.83
C TYR A 14 9.79 5.31 5.35
N PRO A 15 11.00 5.24 5.95
CA PRO A 15 11.73 6.46 6.34
C PRO A 15 11.94 7.44 5.18
N GLN A 16 12.03 6.93 3.94
CA GLN A 16 12.20 7.75 2.74
C GLN A 16 10.90 8.43 2.27
N GLY A 17 9.75 7.94 2.71
CA GLY A 17 8.44 8.43 2.30
C GLY A 17 7.47 7.30 1.99
N ILE A 18 6.37 7.64 1.34
CA ILE A 18 5.34 6.66 0.94
C ILE A 18 5.73 6.06 -0.41
N LEU A 19 5.71 4.73 -0.48
CA LEU A 19 6.12 4.00 -1.68
C LEU A 19 5.14 4.23 -2.84
N LEU A 20 5.70 4.61 -3.98
CA LEU A 20 4.99 4.76 -5.25
C LEU A 20 5.60 3.83 -6.30
N VAL A 21 4.78 3.46 -7.26
CA VAL A 21 5.17 2.60 -8.38
C VAL A 21 4.83 3.27 -9.70
N SER A 22 5.59 2.99 -10.75
CA SER A 22 5.21 3.38 -12.10
C SER A 22 5.44 2.26 -13.08
N MET A 23 4.52 2.15 -14.03
CA MET A 23 4.68 1.36 -15.23
C MET A 23 5.35 2.21 -16.31
N ARG A 24 5.84 1.56 -17.35
CA ARG A 24 6.51 2.28 -18.45
C ARG A 24 5.61 3.36 -19.04
N GLY A 25 6.11 4.60 -19.02
CA GLY A 25 5.40 5.74 -19.64
C GLY A 25 4.22 6.25 -18.83
N THR A 26 4.03 5.81 -17.58
CA THR A 26 2.91 6.26 -16.74
C THR A 26 3.38 7.19 -15.63
N ASP A 27 2.44 7.95 -15.07
CA ASP A 27 2.63 8.68 -13.83
C ASP A 27 2.78 7.69 -12.66
N TYR A 28 3.39 8.16 -11.58
CA TYR A 28 3.49 7.36 -10.35
C TYR A 28 2.14 7.18 -9.70
N LEU A 29 1.92 5.97 -9.19
CA LEU A 29 0.71 5.52 -8.53
C LEU A 29 1.05 4.91 -7.16
N LEU A 30 0.06 4.84 -6.28
CA LEU A 30 0.15 3.96 -5.11
C LEU A 30 0.08 2.49 -5.56
N PRO A 31 0.80 1.58 -4.88
CA PRO A 31 0.69 0.15 -5.17
C PRO A 31 -0.74 -0.35 -5.01
N GLY A 32 -1.14 -1.29 -5.85
CA GLY A 32 -2.46 -1.88 -5.79
C GLY A 32 -2.98 -2.26 -7.17
N GLY A 33 -4.21 -2.71 -7.23
CA GLY A 33 -4.83 -3.10 -8.48
C GLY A 33 -6.28 -3.52 -8.34
N GLY A 34 -6.82 -4.05 -9.42
CA GLY A 34 -8.22 -4.44 -9.50
C GLY A 34 -8.57 -5.60 -8.59
N VAL A 35 -9.75 -5.52 -7.99
CA VAL A 35 -10.34 -6.62 -7.24
C VAL A 35 -10.90 -7.62 -8.23
N GLU A 36 -10.44 -8.85 -8.15
CA GLU A 36 -10.91 -9.95 -8.99
C GLU A 36 -12.16 -10.60 -8.42
N VAL A 37 -12.87 -11.36 -9.26
CA VAL A 37 -14.06 -12.11 -8.81
C VAL A 37 -13.68 -13.03 -7.66
N GLY A 38 -14.45 -12.97 -6.57
CA GLY A 38 -14.18 -13.77 -5.38
C GLY A 38 -13.18 -13.19 -4.40
N GLU A 39 -12.53 -12.07 -4.74
CA GLU A 39 -11.63 -11.37 -3.83
C GLU A 39 -12.34 -10.27 -3.05
N THR A 40 -11.84 -10.00 -1.85
CA THR A 40 -12.12 -8.76 -1.13
C THR A 40 -11.09 -7.69 -1.51
N GLY A 41 -11.35 -6.43 -1.19
CA GLY A 41 -10.36 -5.37 -1.37
C GLY A 41 -9.07 -5.64 -0.60
N LEU A 42 -9.18 -6.22 0.59
CA LEU A 42 -8.05 -6.59 1.43
C LEU A 42 -7.16 -7.64 0.75
N THR A 43 -7.77 -8.73 0.25
CA THR A 43 -7.01 -9.81 -0.40
C THR A 43 -6.42 -9.36 -1.73
N ALA A 44 -7.14 -8.55 -2.50
CA ALA A 44 -6.61 -7.97 -3.74
C ALA A 44 -5.40 -7.09 -3.47
N THR A 45 -5.46 -6.25 -2.44
CA THR A 45 -4.34 -5.37 -2.06
C THR A 45 -3.10 -6.18 -1.70
N ALA A 46 -3.23 -7.20 -0.87
CA ALA A 46 -2.11 -8.07 -0.49
C ALA A 46 -1.49 -8.78 -1.70
N ARG A 47 -2.34 -9.30 -2.59
CA ARG A 47 -1.91 -9.98 -3.82
C ARG A 47 -1.14 -9.01 -4.74
N GLU A 48 -1.68 -7.82 -4.98
CA GLU A 48 -1.06 -6.82 -5.85
C GLU A 48 0.29 -6.34 -5.30
N ILE A 49 0.41 -6.11 -3.99
CA ILE A 49 1.68 -5.75 -3.36
C ILE A 49 2.73 -6.82 -3.62
N ARG A 50 2.35 -8.09 -3.50
CA ARG A 50 3.27 -9.19 -3.76
C ARG A 50 3.68 -9.27 -5.23
N GLU A 51 2.73 -9.14 -6.14
CA GLU A 51 2.97 -9.21 -7.59
C GLU A 51 3.79 -8.02 -8.10
N GLU A 52 3.48 -6.81 -7.65
CA GLU A 52 4.08 -5.58 -8.16
C GLU A 52 5.44 -5.26 -7.54
N ILE A 53 5.63 -5.52 -6.26
CA ILE A 53 6.81 -5.07 -5.52
C ILE A 53 7.47 -6.13 -4.64
N GLY A 54 7.00 -7.37 -4.72
CA GLY A 54 7.64 -8.52 -4.07
C GLY A 54 7.60 -8.54 -2.55
N LEU A 55 6.68 -7.80 -1.93
CA LEU A 55 6.58 -7.72 -0.48
C LEU A 55 5.52 -8.68 0.08
N SER A 56 5.78 -9.18 1.28
CA SER A 56 4.80 -9.97 2.04
C SER A 56 4.16 -9.08 3.10
N VAL A 57 2.87 -8.84 2.94
CA VAL A 57 2.08 -8.00 3.85
C VAL A 57 1.76 -8.79 5.12
N HIS A 58 1.98 -8.19 6.28
CA HIS A 58 1.60 -8.77 7.57
C HIS A 58 0.56 -7.93 8.32
N LEU A 59 0.27 -6.73 7.85
CA LEU A 59 -0.75 -5.87 8.44
C LEU A 59 -1.39 -5.02 7.37
N LEU A 60 -2.73 -5.08 7.27
CA LEU A 60 -3.54 -4.26 6.39
C LEU A 60 -4.70 -3.69 7.20
N VAL A 61 -4.82 -2.36 7.19
CA VAL A 61 -5.90 -1.65 7.90
C VAL A 61 -6.64 -0.77 6.93
N PHE A 62 -7.94 -0.99 6.78
CA PHE A 62 -8.78 -0.15 5.95
C PHE A 62 -8.86 1.27 6.52
N LEU A 63 -8.64 2.27 5.69
CA LEU A 63 -8.69 3.67 6.08
C LEU A 63 -9.92 4.38 5.53
N PHE A 64 -10.08 4.42 4.22
CA PHE A 64 -11.18 5.12 3.56
C PHE A 64 -11.31 4.67 2.10
N GLU A 65 -12.44 5.03 1.50
CA GLU A 65 -12.64 4.90 0.06
C GLU A 65 -12.34 6.22 -0.64
N SER A 66 -11.85 6.14 -1.88
CA SER A 66 -11.59 7.29 -2.73
C SER A 66 -11.99 6.97 -4.17
N ALA A 67 -12.78 7.85 -4.76
CA ALA A 67 -13.32 7.63 -6.10
C ALA A 67 -12.69 8.55 -7.13
N THR A 68 -12.40 8.00 -8.30
CA THR A 68 -12.13 8.75 -9.54
C THR A 68 -13.27 8.47 -10.52
N LEU A 69 -13.18 9.02 -11.74
CA LEU A 69 -14.19 8.71 -12.78
C LEU A 69 -14.28 7.22 -13.07
N ALA A 70 -13.15 6.53 -13.13
CA ALA A 70 -13.09 5.14 -13.56
C ALA A 70 -12.99 4.13 -12.41
N ASN A 71 -12.48 4.55 -11.25
CA ASN A 71 -12.11 3.66 -10.18
C ASN A 71 -12.73 4.05 -8.83
N GLN A 72 -13.04 3.02 -8.05
CA GLN A 72 -13.36 3.12 -6.63
C GLN A 72 -12.23 2.47 -5.87
N HIS A 73 -11.41 3.26 -5.18
CA HIS A 73 -10.28 2.76 -4.40
C HIS A 73 -10.69 2.47 -2.98
N MET A 74 -10.40 1.26 -2.51
CA MET A 74 -10.38 0.92 -1.10
C MET A 74 -8.94 1.10 -0.62
N VAL A 75 -8.70 2.08 0.24
CA VAL A 75 -7.36 2.49 0.66
C VAL A 75 -7.02 1.86 2.00
N TYR A 76 -5.89 1.16 2.03
CA TYR A 76 -5.39 0.44 3.21
C TYR A 76 -4.04 1.03 3.63
N TRP A 77 -3.84 1.16 4.93
CA TRP A 77 -2.51 1.33 5.51
C TRP A 77 -1.88 -0.06 5.62
N ALA A 78 -0.68 -0.22 5.09
CA ALA A 78 -0.05 -1.53 4.97
C ALA A 78 1.34 -1.55 5.59
N ARG A 79 1.67 -2.65 6.24
CA ARG A 79 3.03 -2.99 6.69
C ARG A 79 3.43 -4.31 6.07
N ALA A 80 4.66 -4.37 5.60
CA ALA A 80 5.17 -5.53 4.89
C ALA A 80 6.63 -5.77 5.23
N VAL A 81 7.07 -7.01 5.06
CA VAL A 81 8.48 -7.39 5.20
C VAL A 81 9.10 -7.59 3.83
N GLY A 82 10.41 -7.38 3.76
CA GLY A 82 11.20 -7.49 2.54
C GLY A 82 11.65 -6.12 2.03
N THR A 83 12.46 -6.16 0.99
CA THR A 83 12.90 -4.97 0.27
C THR A 83 12.05 -4.82 -0.98
N PRO A 84 11.36 -3.69 -1.16
CA PRO A 84 10.57 -3.50 -2.37
C PRO A 84 11.45 -3.48 -3.61
N LYS A 85 10.99 -4.14 -4.66
CA LYS A 85 11.64 -4.17 -5.97
C LYS A 85 10.58 -4.21 -7.06
N PRO A 86 10.85 -3.56 -8.20
CA PRO A 86 9.90 -3.59 -9.30
C PRO A 86 9.77 -5.00 -9.86
N CYS A 87 8.54 -5.48 -9.94
CA CYS A 87 8.19 -6.80 -10.49
C CYS A 87 7.06 -6.64 -11.50
N ALA A 88 6.87 -7.67 -12.33
CA ALA A 88 5.83 -7.69 -13.35
C ALA A 88 5.88 -6.44 -14.24
N GLU A 89 4.80 -5.68 -14.30
CA GLU A 89 4.69 -4.50 -15.16
C GLU A 89 5.30 -3.24 -14.55
N ILE A 90 5.71 -3.29 -13.30
CA ILE A 90 6.31 -2.14 -12.61
C ILE A 90 7.73 -1.95 -13.10
N GLU A 91 8.04 -0.74 -13.58
CA GLU A 91 9.36 -0.39 -14.08
C GLU A 91 10.21 0.29 -13.02
N THR A 92 9.64 1.24 -12.28
CA THR A 92 10.36 2.02 -11.28
C THR A 92 9.59 2.20 -9.99
N LEU A 93 10.33 2.41 -8.91
CA LEU A 93 9.80 2.77 -7.60
C LEU A 93 10.28 4.17 -7.24
N ALA A 94 9.49 4.88 -6.44
CA ALA A 94 9.84 6.16 -5.87
C ALA A 94 9.21 6.30 -4.48
N TYR A 95 9.61 7.33 -3.75
CA TYR A 95 9.07 7.62 -2.43
C TYR A 95 8.51 9.04 -2.41
N TYR A 96 7.26 9.15 -2.01
CA TYR A 96 6.58 10.44 -1.90
C TYR A 96 6.87 11.08 -0.55
N ARG A 97 7.29 12.34 -0.61
CA ARG A 97 7.30 13.29 0.49
C ARG A 97 6.69 14.58 0.01
N GLU A 98 6.15 15.36 0.93
CA GLU A 98 5.69 16.71 0.60
C GLU A 98 6.82 17.51 -0.08
N GLY A 99 6.51 18.14 -1.21
CA GLY A 99 7.47 18.91 -1.99
C GLY A 99 8.29 18.09 -2.99
N VAL A 100 8.18 16.78 -3.03
CA VAL A 100 8.89 15.97 -4.03
C VAL A 100 8.40 16.28 -5.44
N LYS A 101 9.35 16.34 -6.37
CA LYS A 101 9.05 16.61 -7.79
C LYS A 101 8.92 15.29 -8.55
N LEU A 102 7.75 14.69 -8.48
CA LEU A 102 7.39 13.47 -9.20
C LEU A 102 6.10 13.71 -9.98
N ARG A 103 6.01 13.06 -11.13
CA ARG A 103 4.75 13.03 -11.89
C ARG A 103 3.84 11.98 -11.25
N ILE A 104 2.87 12.45 -10.49
CA ILE A 104 1.93 11.62 -9.74
C ILE A 104 0.55 11.78 -10.35
N SER A 105 -0.17 10.67 -10.54
CA SER A 105 -1.54 10.74 -11.06
C SER A 105 -2.44 11.56 -10.12
N SER A 106 -3.46 12.20 -10.69
CA SER A 106 -4.38 13.04 -9.92
C SER A 106 -5.13 12.23 -8.85
N GLY A 107 -5.52 10.99 -9.18
CA GLY A 107 -6.19 10.10 -8.23
C GLY A 107 -5.30 9.72 -7.05
N THR A 108 -4.04 9.42 -7.32
CA THR A 108 -3.05 9.12 -6.27
C THR A 108 -2.78 10.35 -5.40
N ARG A 109 -2.65 11.51 -6.00
CA ARG A 109 -2.44 12.77 -5.26
C ARG A 109 -3.61 13.07 -4.32
N THR A 110 -4.83 12.85 -4.78
CA THR A 110 -6.03 12.98 -3.93
C THR A 110 -5.97 12.06 -2.71
N ILE A 111 -5.60 10.80 -2.92
CA ILE A 111 -5.47 9.83 -1.83
C ILE A 111 -4.36 10.23 -0.85
N LEU A 112 -3.21 10.66 -1.36
CA LEU A 112 -2.09 11.12 -0.51
C LEU A 112 -2.49 12.32 0.36
N ASN A 113 -3.21 13.28 -0.21
CA ASN A 113 -3.70 14.45 0.52
C ASN A 113 -4.70 14.05 1.61
N ARG A 114 -5.63 13.15 1.29
CA ARG A 114 -6.59 12.63 2.28
C ARG A 114 -5.91 11.83 3.38
N PHE A 115 -4.91 11.04 3.03
CA PHE A 115 -4.13 10.28 4.01
C PHE A 115 -3.40 11.21 4.99
N ALA A 116 -2.77 12.26 4.50
CA ALA A 116 -2.10 13.24 5.35
C ALA A 116 -3.06 13.86 6.37
N ALA A 117 -4.27 14.23 5.92
CA ALA A 117 -5.31 14.75 6.80
C ALA A 117 -5.81 13.69 7.78
N TYR A 118 -6.06 12.47 7.31
CA TYR A 118 -6.52 11.36 8.15
C TYR A 118 -5.53 11.04 9.27
N ARG A 119 -4.22 10.95 8.92
CA ARG A 119 -3.17 10.69 9.89
C ARG A 119 -3.07 11.79 10.93
N ARG A 120 -3.15 13.04 10.51
CA ARG A 120 -3.12 14.22 11.41
C ARG A 120 -4.31 14.21 12.38
N ASP A 121 -5.50 13.82 11.89
CA ASP A 121 -6.74 13.86 12.66
C ASP A 121 -6.92 12.63 13.58
N HIS A 122 -6.14 11.56 13.38
CA HIS A 122 -6.24 10.31 14.12
C HIS A 122 -4.89 9.84 14.69
N PRO A 123 -4.16 10.69 15.43
CA PRO A 123 -2.81 10.35 15.90
C PRO A 123 -2.79 9.12 16.83
N ALA A 124 -3.81 8.95 17.66
CA ALA A 124 -3.89 7.82 18.59
C ALA A 124 -4.02 6.48 17.86
N ILE A 125 -4.78 6.46 16.75
CA ILE A 125 -4.93 5.25 15.93
C ILE A 125 -3.58 4.85 15.34
N PHE A 126 -2.85 5.77 14.74
CA PHE A 126 -1.56 5.46 14.13
C PHE A 126 -0.50 5.10 15.16
N SER A 127 -0.49 5.74 16.33
CA SER A 127 0.39 5.33 17.42
C SER A 127 0.12 3.88 17.85
N ALA A 128 -1.14 3.50 17.98
CA ALA A 128 -1.52 2.12 18.31
C ALA A 128 -1.13 1.12 17.21
N LEU A 129 -1.35 1.47 15.95
CA LEU A 129 -0.99 0.62 14.82
C LEU A 129 0.54 0.43 14.70
N GLU A 130 1.30 1.49 14.89
CA GLU A 130 2.77 1.43 14.85
C GLU A 130 3.32 0.60 16.02
N ALA A 131 2.74 0.74 17.22
CA ALA A 131 3.11 -0.08 18.37
C ALA A 131 2.81 -1.56 18.12
N HIS A 132 1.66 -1.86 17.53
CA HIS A 132 1.28 -3.22 17.16
C HIS A 132 2.21 -3.80 16.12
N ASP A 133 2.54 -3.04 15.09
CA ASP A 133 3.50 -3.47 14.06
C ASP A 133 4.88 -3.77 14.66
N ALA A 134 5.38 -2.91 15.54
CA ALA A 134 6.65 -3.13 16.22
C ALA A 134 6.65 -4.43 17.05
N LEU A 135 5.55 -4.69 17.74
CA LEU A 135 5.38 -5.92 18.53
C LEU A 135 5.34 -7.16 17.63
N MET A 136 4.61 -7.12 16.53
CA MET A 136 4.56 -8.21 15.56
C MET A 136 5.93 -8.52 14.97
N ARG A 137 6.67 -7.49 14.57
CA ARG A 137 8.04 -7.65 14.04
C ARG A 137 8.95 -8.32 15.04
N LYS A 138 8.88 -7.93 16.31
CA LYS A 138 9.69 -8.50 17.37
C LYS A 138 9.35 -9.96 17.64
N GLN A 139 8.06 -10.32 17.66
CA GLN A 139 7.61 -11.66 18.05
C GLN A 139 7.59 -12.67 16.91
N TYR A 140 7.26 -12.25 15.70
CA TYR A 140 6.90 -13.16 14.60
C TYR A 140 7.76 -13.03 13.35
N LEU A 141 8.41 -11.89 13.17
CA LEU A 141 9.12 -11.60 11.91
C LEU A 141 10.64 -11.61 12.03
N THR A 142 11.20 -11.60 13.25
CA THR A 142 12.64 -11.62 13.51
C THR A 142 13.18 -12.99 13.92
N SER A 143 12.32 -13.92 14.31
CA SER A 143 12.70 -15.29 14.62
C SER A 143 12.39 -16.18 13.42
N PRO A 144 13.38 -16.78 12.76
CA PRO A 144 13.10 -17.79 11.75
C PRO A 144 12.33 -18.93 12.40
N PRO A 145 11.33 -19.51 11.72
CA PRO A 145 10.68 -20.70 12.22
C PRO A 145 11.74 -21.77 12.49
N SER A 146 11.78 -22.31 13.70
CA SER A 146 12.62 -23.46 13.98
C SER A 146 12.12 -24.59 13.08
N LEU A 147 12.91 -24.93 12.08
CA LEU A 147 12.73 -26.18 11.37
C LEU A 147 13.05 -27.27 12.37
N SER A 148 12.01 -27.83 13.00
CA SER A 148 12.16 -29.11 13.69
C SER A 148 12.49 -30.14 12.60
N SER A 149 13.74 -30.52 12.50
CA SER A 149 14.15 -31.72 11.77
C SER A 149 13.66 -32.91 12.56
N ASP A 150 12.54 -33.48 12.16
CA ASP A 150 12.17 -34.85 12.46
C ASP A 150 12.48 -35.72 11.25
#